data_5d2669c2a5dc7921840069d78cf18760
#
_entry.id   5d2669c2a5dc7921840069d78cf18760
#
_cell.length_a   1.000
_cell.length_b   1.000
_cell.length_c   1.000
_cell.angle_alpha   90.00
_cell.angle_beta   90.00
_cell.angle_gamma   90.00
#
_symmetry.space_group_name_H-M   'P 1'
#
loop_
_entity.id
_entity.type
_entity.pdbx_description
1 polymer ?
#
loop_
_entity_poly.entity_id
_entity_poly.type
_entity_poly.pdbx_seq_one_letter_code
_entity_poly.pdbx_strand_id
1 'polypeptide(L)'
;CAGSARPHLRNPMVALPVPVEDLLAVDAVILTHTHTDHWDEAAQQAVPKDMLIYTQDEKDAALIRSQGFFNIRVLKDENHFVDGLTIYKTDGQHGSNELYADAQLGDLLGDACGLVFTHHDEKTIYIAGDTVWVKPYVKSLQRFKPEIVVLNTGYAVNDLYGPIIMGKEDTLRTLKMLPTATIVASHMESINHCLLTRAELREFSLEHGIEDKILIPADGETMAF
;
A
#
# COMPACT_ATOMS: atom_id res chain seq x y z
N CYS A 1 5.37 -17.07 -3.91
CA CYS A 1 4.05 -16.46 -4.15
C CYS A 1 3.19 -16.72 -2.95
N ALA A 2 2.35 -15.76 -2.57
CA ALA A 2 1.30 -16.00 -1.60
C ALA A 2 0.41 -17.13 -2.13
N GLY A 3 0.08 -18.10 -1.29
CA GLY A 3 -0.93 -19.08 -1.60
C GLY A 3 -2.23 -18.34 -1.89
N SER A 4 -2.85 -18.54 -3.05
CA SER A 4 -4.11 -17.86 -3.34
C SER A 4 -5.24 -18.51 -2.58
N ALA A 5 -5.94 -17.74 -1.74
CA ALA A 5 -7.17 -18.20 -1.09
C ALA A 5 -8.25 -18.59 -2.12
N ARG A 6 -8.17 -18.01 -3.31
CA ARG A 6 -9.14 -18.17 -4.41
C ARG A 6 -8.40 -18.40 -5.73
N PRO A 7 -7.63 -19.51 -5.86
CA PRO A 7 -6.73 -19.72 -7.00
C PRO A 7 -7.46 -19.86 -8.34
N HIS A 8 -8.77 -20.11 -8.33
CA HIS A 8 -9.63 -20.19 -9.50
C HIS A 8 -10.10 -18.82 -10.01
N LEU A 9 -9.88 -17.75 -9.24
CA LEU A 9 -10.25 -16.40 -9.62
C LEU A 9 -9.02 -15.62 -10.12
N ARG A 10 -9.22 -14.79 -11.15
CA ARG A 10 -8.19 -13.90 -11.66
C ARG A 10 -8.23 -12.55 -10.93
N ASN A 11 -7.09 -11.93 -10.78
CA ASN A 11 -7.00 -10.55 -10.33
C ASN A 11 -7.22 -9.58 -11.50
N PRO A 12 -7.87 -8.42 -11.28
CA PRO A 12 -8.68 -8.12 -10.10
C PRO A 12 -9.98 -8.95 -10.08
N MET A 13 -10.53 -9.24 -8.89
CA MET A 13 -11.80 -9.99 -8.76
C MET A 13 -13.03 -9.11 -8.95
N VAL A 14 -12.86 -7.80 -8.98
CA VAL A 14 -13.91 -6.80 -9.19
C VAL A 14 -13.54 -5.91 -10.38
N ALA A 15 -14.54 -5.43 -11.08
CA ALA A 15 -14.32 -4.42 -12.12
C ALA A 15 -13.83 -3.11 -11.50
N LEU A 16 -13.07 -2.33 -12.27
CA LEU A 16 -12.67 -1.00 -11.83
C LEU A 16 -13.94 -0.14 -11.61
N PRO A 17 -14.13 0.44 -10.40
CA PRO A 17 -15.39 1.10 -10.05
C PRO A 17 -15.54 2.50 -10.65
N VAL A 18 -14.45 3.06 -11.20
CA VAL A 18 -14.39 4.38 -11.84
C VAL A 18 -13.70 4.27 -13.20
N PRO A 19 -13.97 5.16 -14.15
CA PRO A 19 -13.25 5.19 -15.43
C PRO A 19 -11.74 5.34 -15.22
N VAL A 20 -10.94 4.65 -16.00
CA VAL A 20 -9.47 4.72 -15.88
C VAL A 20 -8.94 6.12 -16.20
N GLU A 21 -9.64 6.85 -17.07
CA GLU A 21 -9.31 8.23 -17.43
C GLU A 21 -9.41 9.16 -16.23
N ASP A 22 -10.40 8.95 -15.35
CA ASP A 22 -10.56 9.74 -14.12
C ASP A 22 -9.43 9.44 -13.11
N LEU A 23 -9.00 8.18 -13.02
CA LEU A 23 -7.86 7.79 -12.18
C LEU A 23 -6.54 8.35 -12.68
N LEU A 24 -6.39 8.51 -14.00
CA LEU A 24 -5.17 9.03 -14.62
C LEU A 24 -5.18 10.55 -14.80
N ALA A 25 -6.24 11.25 -14.40
CA ALA A 25 -6.31 12.72 -14.35
C ALA A 25 -5.50 13.26 -13.15
N VAL A 26 -4.22 12.95 -13.10
CA VAL A 26 -3.28 13.24 -11.99
C VAL A 26 -1.99 13.85 -12.54
N ASP A 27 -1.26 14.56 -11.68
CA ASP A 27 0.03 15.17 -12.04
C ASP A 27 1.17 14.15 -12.07
N ALA A 28 1.05 13.07 -11.29
CA ALA A 28 2.06 12.01 -11.21
C ALA A 28 1.47 10.71 -10.65
N VAL A 29 2.14 9.61 -10.97
CA VAL A 29 1.92 8.29 -10.35
C VAL A 29 3.11 7.95 -9.47
N ILE A 30 2.86 7.43 -8.26
CA ILE A 30 3.92 6.93 -7.38
C ILE A 30 3.76 5.43 -7.24
N LEU A 31 4.78 4.68 -7.65
CA LEU A 31 4.84 3.23 -7.48
C LEU A 31 5.64 2.88 -6.24
N THR A 32 4.97 2.25 -5.28
CA THR A 32 5.61 1.75 -4.05
C THR A 32 6.45 0.50 -4.32
N HIS A 33 6.06 -0.29 -5.31
CA HIS A 33 6.77 -1.45 -5.85
C HIS A 33 6.07 -1.96 -7.13
N THR A 34 6.64 -2.94 -7.81
CA THR A 34 6.22 -3.37 -9.14
C THR A 34 5.58 -4.77 -9.19
N HIS A 35 4.98 -5.26 -8.09
CA HIS A 35 4.17 -6.47 -8.15
C HIS A 35 2.96 -6.30 -9.08
N THR A 36 2.47 -7.42 -9.63
CA THR A 36 1.42 -7.42 -10.65
C THR A 36 0.04 -6.94 -10.17
N ASP A 37 -0.20 -6.88 -8.87
CA ASP A 37 -1.39 -6.28 -8.27
C ASP A 37 -1.25 -4.77 -8.00
N HIS A 38 -0.05 -4.21 -8.22
CA HIS A 38 0.24 -2.77 -8.15
C HIS A 38 0.62 -2.18 -9.51
N TRP A 39 1.27 -2.97 -10.39
CA TRP A 39 1.69 -2.55 -11.72
C TRP A 39 1.51 -3.68 -12.73
N ASP A 40 0.28 -3.88 -13.19
CA ASP A 40 -0.08 -4.92 -14.14
C ASP A 40 0.08 -4.47 -15.61
N GLU A 41 -0.21 -5.40 -16.53
CA GLU A 41 -0.17 -5.13 -17.95
C GLU A 41 -1.24 -4.10 -18.37
N ALA A 42 -2.40 -4.08 -17.71
CA ALA A 42 -3.46 -3.10 -18.00
C ALA A 42 -3.00 -1.68 -17.64
N ALA A 43 -2.34 -1.50 -16.47
CA ALA A 43 -1.74 -0.23 -16.09
C ALA A 43 -0.66 0.21 -17.09
N GLN A 44 0.20 -0.72 -17.53
CA GLN A 44 1.25 -0.44 -18.52
C GLN A 44 0.67 0.03 -19.88
N GLN A 45 -0.52 -0.44 -20.24
CA GLN A 45 -1.22 -0.02 -21.47
C GLN A 45 -1.99 1.29 -21.30
N ALA A 46 -2.62 1.49 -20.15
CA ALA A 46 -3.49 2.64 -19.90
C ALA A 46 -2.71 3.93 -19.53
N VAL A 47 -1.63 3.81 -18.76
CA VAL A 47 -0.84 4.97 -18.33
C VAL A 47 -0.10 5.59 -19.52
N PRO A 48 -0.23 6.91 -19.77
CA PRO A 48 0.53 7.60 -20.81
C PRO A 48 2.04 7.45 -20.63
N LYS A 49 2.78 7.24 -21.72
CA LYS A 49 4.23 6.98 -21.65
C LYS A 49 5.05 8.17 -21.17
N ASP A 50 4.49 9.37 -21.22
CA ASP A 50 5.05 10.62 -20.73
C ASP A 50 4.58 10.99 -19.33
N MET A 51 3.67 10.21 -18.72
CA MET A 51 3.24 10.40 -17.33
C MET A 51 4.46 10.46 -16.41
N LEU A 52 4.48 11.44 -15.52
CA LEU A 52 5.50 11.49 -14.48
C LEU A 52 5.28 10.34 -13.50
N ILE A 53 6.25 9.42 -13.44
CA ILE A 53 6.20 8.28 -12.53
C ILE A 53 7.36 8.38 -11.53
N TYR A 54 7.02 8.32 -10.26
CA TYR A 54 8.00 8.13 -9.19
C TYR A 54 8.08 6.64 -8.82
N THR A 55 9.28 6.12 -8.72
CA THR A 55 9.56 4.75 -8.25
C THR A 55 10.32 4.77 -6.94
N GLN A 56 10.22 3.69 -6.17
CA GLN A 56 10.92 3.61 -4.88
C GLN A 56 12.46 3.58 -5.04
N ASP A 57 12.97 2.98 -6.13
CA ASP A 57 14.40 2.80 -6.37
C ASP A 57 14.74 2.74 -7.87
N GLU A 58 16.03 2.59 -8.19
CA GLU A 58 16.53 2.48 -9.57
C GLU A 58 16.21 1.12 -10.23
N LYS A 59 16.00 0.05 -9.48
CA LYS A 59 15.62 -1.26 -10.01
C LYS A 59 14.23 -1.17 -10.64
N ASP A 60 13.27 -0.63 -9.91
CA ASP A 60 11.93 -0.38 -10.41
C ASP A 60 11.93 0.65 -11.55
N ALA A 61 12.72 1.72 -11.43
CA ALA A 61 12.86 2.71 -12.49
C ALA A 61 13.38 2.10 -13.80
N ALA A 62 14.35 1.20 -13.73
CA ALA A 62 14.88 0.50 -14.89
C ALA A 62 13.83 -0.39 -15.56
N LEU A 63 13.03 -1.12 -14.75
CA LEU A 63 11.92 -1.92 -15.24
C LEU A 63 10.89 -1.04 -15.98
N ILE A 64 10.44 0.05 -15.37
CA ILE A 64 9.43 0.95 -15.95
C ILE A 64 9.96 1.59 -17.24
N ARG A 65 11.23 2.02 -17.28
CA ARG A 65 11.88 2.51 -18.53
C ARG A 65 11.89 1.46 -19.63
N SER A 66 12.16 0.20 -19.30
CA SER A 66 12.15 -0.91 -20.26
C SER A 66 10.78 -1.15 -20.92
N GLN A 67 9.71 -0.71 -20.25
CA GLN A 67 8.32 -0.76 -20.72
C GLN A 67 7.92 0.48 -21.55
N GLY A 68 8.89 1.35 -21.87
CA GLY A 68 8.71 2.49 -22.75
C GLY A 68 8.29 3.79 -22.06
N PHE A 69 8.25 3.86 -20.75
CA PHE A 69 8.02 5.10 -20.01
C PHE A 69 9.31 5.92 -19.93
N PHE A 70 9.23 7.21 -20.15
CA PHE A 70 10.43 8.05 -20.25
C PHE A 70 10.49 9.21 -19.25
N ASN A 71 9.42 9.50 -18.52
CA ASN A 71 9.40 10.56 -17.51
C ASN A 71 9.40 9.94 -16.09
N ILE A 72 10.55 9.37 -15.68
CA ILE A 72 10.68 8.61 -14.44
C ILE A 72 11.65 9.30 -13.50
N ARG A 73 11.26 9.36 -12.23
CA ARG A 73 12.10 9.86 -11.13
C ARG A 73 12.11 8.83 -10.00
N VAL A 74 13.27 8.68 -9.37
CA VAL A 74 13.40 7.85 -8.16
C VAL A 74 13.15 8.70 -6.93
N LEU A 75 12.31 8.22 -6.01
CA LEU A 75 12.06 8.86 -4.73
C LEU A 75 13.33 8.84 -3.88
N LYS A 76 13.63 9.98 -3.28
CA LYS A 76 14.57 10.11 -2.17
C LYS A 76 13.83 9.81 -0.86
N ASP A 77 14.57 9.72 0.24
CA ASP A 77 13.97 9.58 1.56
C ASP A 77 13.05 10.75 1.91
N GLU A 78 13.36 11.95 1.39
CA GLU A 78 12.56 13.15 1.54
C GLU A 78 12.47 13.89 0.21
N ASN A 79 11.26 14.22 -0.23
CA ASN A 79 10.97 14.86 -1.51
C ASN A 79 10.08 16.08 -1.29
N HIS A 80 10.55 17.26 -1.71
CA HIS A 80 9.78 18.49 -1.62
C HIS A 80 9.10 18.80 -2.96
N PHE A 81 7.82 19.13 -2.88
CA PHE A 81 7.01 19.49 -4.02
C PHE A 81 6.54 20.95 -3.91
N VAL A 82 5.90 21.43 -4.94
CA VAL A 82 5.29 22.76 -4.95
C VAL A 82 4.24 22.86 -3.84
N ASP A 83 3.94 24.09 -3.45
CA ASP A 83 2.90 24.42 -2.46
C ASP A 83 3.11 23.83 -1.04
N GLY A 84 4.33 23.42 -0.72
CA GLY A 84 4.71 22.98 0.62
C GLY A 84 4.45 21.49 0.91
N LEU A 85 3.99 20.71 -0.07
CA LEU A 85 3.88 19.28 0.07
C LEU A 85 5.25 18.63 0.19
N THR A 86 5.45 17.83 1.22
CA THR A 86 6.63 16.97 1.38
C THR A 86 6.20 15.51 1.47
N ILE A 87 6.85 14.65 0.69
CA ILE A 87 6.64 13.21 0.70
C ILE A 87 7.90 12.52 1.22
N TYR A 88 7.75 11.78 2.32
CA TYR A 88 8.81 10.93 2.86
C TYR A 88 8.59 9.49 2.40
N LYS A 89 9.63 8.89 1.84
CA LYS A 89 9.68 7.45 1.60
C LYS A 89 10.07 6.76 2.90
N THR A 90 9.33 5.71 3.25
CA THR A 90 9.61 4.89 4.44
C THR A 90 9.96 3.47 4.02
N ASP A 91 10.79 2.81 4.81
CA ASP A 91 11.07 1.41 4.60
C ASP A 91 9.86 0.56 5.02
N GLY A 92 9.54 -0.45 4.23
CA GLY A 92 8.60 -1.51 4.52
C GLY A 92 9.26 -2.88 4.40
N GLN A 93 8.52 -3.93 4.70
CA GLN A 93 8.96 -5.30 4.51
C GLN A 93 7.75 -6.17 4.18
N HIS A 94 7.74 -6.72 2.98
CA HIS A 94 6.63 -7.48 2.41
C HIS A 94 6.70 -8.97 2.83
N GLY A 95 6.84 -9.22 4.13
CA GLY A 95 6.92 -10.56 4.71
C GLY A 95 7.81 -10.62 5.94
N SER A 96 7.96 -11.84 6.50
CA SER A 96 8.79 -12.07 7.69
C SER A 96 10.30 -12.02 7.38
N ASN A 97 11.13 -11.90 8.42
CA ASN A 97 12.58 -11.98 8.28
C ASN A 97 13.02 -13.34 7.73
N GLU A 98 12.33 -14.41 8.14
CA GLU A 98 12.58 -15.78 7.69
C GLU A 98 12.29 -15.93 6.20
N LEU A 99 11.24 -15.26 5.70
CA LEU A 99 10.93 -15.23 4.27
C LEU A 99 12.03 -14.52 3.48
N TYR A 100 12.53 -13.39 3.95
CA TYR A 100 13.62 -12.66 3.29
C TYR A 100 14.97 -13.35 3.42
N ALA A 101 15.15 -14.27 4.37
CA ALA A 101 16.33 -15.13 4.46
C ALA A 101 16.34 -16.25 3.38
N ASP A 102 15.18 -16.57 2.81
CA ASP A 102 15.07 -17.39 1.60
C ASP A 102 15.37 -16.52 0.38
N ALA A 103 16.54 -16.73 -0.23
CA ALA A 103 17.02 -15.87 -1.32
C ALA A 103 16.06 -15.82 -2.53
N GLN A 104 15.38 -16.93 -2.85
CA GLN A 104 14.46 -16.97 -4.00
C GLN A 104 13.17 -16.21 -3.70
N LEU A 105 12.62 -16.35 -2.50
CA LEU A 105 11.40 -15.68 -2.09
C LEU A 105 11.64 -14.22 -1.74
N GLY A 106 12.77 -13.90 -1.12
CA GLY A 106 13.17 -12.53 -0.84
C GLY A 106 13.36 -11.71 -2.13
N ASP A 107 14.04 -12.28 -3.13
CA ASP A 107 14.19 -11.64 -4.44
C ASP A 107 12.86 -11.49 -5.19
N LEU A 108 11.95 -12.46 -5.04
CA LEU A 108 10.63 -12.42 -5.69
C LEU A 108 9.73 -11.33 -5.10
N LEU A 109 9.72 -11.19 -3.76
CA LEU A 109 8.95 -10.16 -3.08
C LEU A 109 9.59 -8.77 -3.24
N GLY A 110 10.92 -8.72 -3.28
CA GLY A 110 11.66 -7.48 -3.43
C GLY A 110 11.38 -6.48 -2.30
N ASP A 111 11.74 -5.23 -2.54
CA ASP A 111 11.48 -4.15 -1.62
C ASP A 111 10.11 -3.50 -1.92
N ALA A 112 9.44 -3.04 -0.87
CA ALA A 112 8.23 -2.23 -0.96
C ALA A 112 8.34 -1.07 0.02
N CYS A 113 7.98 0.13 -0.41
CA CYS A 113 8.03 1.32 0.44
C CYS A 113 6.65 1.79 0.86
N GLY A 114 6.62 2.52 1.98
CA GLY A 114 5.49 3.35 2.35
C GLY A 114 5.76 4.82 2.04
N LEU A 115 4.73 5.66 2.13
CA LEU A 115 4.77 7.07 1.80
C LEU A 115 4.09 7.89 2.89
N VAL A 116 4.79 8.89 3.45
CA VAL A 116 4.20 9.86 4.36
C VAL A 116 4.08 11.20 3.66
N PHE A 117 2.86 11.72 3.60
CA PHE A 117 2.53 13.03 3.03
C PHE A 117 2.36 14.02 4.16
N THR A 118 3.07 15.13 4.10
CA THR A 118 2.96 16.22 5.07
C THR A 118 2.78 17.56 4.37
N HIS A 119 1.89 18.37 4.91
CA HIS A 119 1.68 19.76 4.51
C HIS A 119 1.28 20.57 5.73
N HIS A 120 1.60 21.88 5.78
CA HIS A 120 1.36 22.70 6.97
C HIS A 120 -0.13 22.97 7.28
N ASP A 121 -0.99 22.91 6.25
CA ASP A 121 -2.43 23.13 6.36
C ASP A 121 -3.27 21.85 6.30
N GLU A 122 -2.62 20.67 6.14
CA GLU A 122 -3.33 19.43 5.90
C GLU A 122 -2.91 18.35 6.91
N LYS A 123 -3.78 17.36 7.11
CA LYS A 123 -3.46 16.22 7.96
C LYS A 123 -2.31 15.40 7.39
N THR A 124 -1.44 14.94 8.26
CA THR A 124 -0.37 14.01 7.90
C THR A 124 -0.98 12.65 7.55
N ILE A 125 -0.73 12.18 6.34
CA ILE A 125 -1.20 10.88 5.83
C ILE A 125 -0.01 9.94 5.68
N TYR A 126 -0.13 8.73 6.21
CA TYR A 126 0.82 7.64 5.98
C TYR A 126 0.16 6.51 5.21
N ILE A 127 0.60 6.26 3.99
CA ILE A 127 0.26 5.07 3.20
C ILE A 127 1.36 4.04 3.47
N ALA A 128 1.04 2.99 4.22
CA ALA A 128 2.05 2.02 4.68
C ALA A 128 2.57 1.12 3.55
N GLY A 129 1.78 0.91 2.48
CA GLY A 129 2.10 -0.01 1.40
C GLY A 129 2.05 -1.47 1.84
N ASP A 130 2.65 -2.34 1.04
CA ASP A 130 2.71 -3.78 1.33
C ASP A 130 3.83 -4.06 2.33
N THR A 131 3.46 -4.09 3.58
CA THR A 131 4.36 -4.38 4.69
C THR A 131 3.66 -5.18 5.78
N VAL A 132 4.43 -5.93 6.54
CA VAL A 132 3.99 -6.54 7.80
C VAL A 132 4.38 -5.65 8.98
N TRP A 133 4.00 -6.05 10.20
CA TRP A 133 4.40 -5.34 11.41
C TRP A 133 5.89 -5.50 11.68
N VAL A 134 6.68 -4.54 11.23
CA VAL A 134 8.15 -4.53 11.36
C VAL A 134 8.66 -3.24 12.01
N LYS A 135 9.91 -3.29 12.44
CA LYS A 135 10.53 -2.14 13.11
C LYS A 135 10.54 -0.84 12.28
N PRO A 136 10.80 -0.85 10.96
CA PRO A 136 10.69 0.34 10.12
C PRO A 136 9.29 0.98 10.16
N TYR A 137 8.22 0.18 10.03
CA TYR A 137 6.85 0.66 10.16
C TYR A 137 6.60 1.36 11.50
N VAL A 138 6.97 0.70 12.60
CA VAL A 138 6.83 1.27 13.97
C VAL A 138 7.60 2.59 14.12
N LYS A 139 8.82 2.67 13.57
CA LYS A 139 9.62 3.91 13.58
C LYS A 139 8.92 5.03 12.80
N SER A 140 8.28 4.72 11.67
CA SER A 140 7.54 5.69 10.87
C SER A 140 6.34 6.24 11.65
N LEU A 141 5.56 5.39 12.34
CA LEU A 141 4.47 5.84 13.22
C LEU A 141 4.97 6.77 14.34
N GLN A 142 6.09 6.42 14.96
CA GLN A 142 6.67 7.21 16.06
C GLN A 142 7.22 8.56 15.59
N ARG A 143 7.87 8.58 14.43
CA ARG A 143 8.49 9.77 13.84
C ARG A 143 7.46 10.77 13.34
N PHE A 144 6.51 10.31 12.54
CA PHE A 144 5.60 11.19 11.81
C PHE A 144 4.27 11.41 12.54
N LYS A 145 3.87 10.50 13.43
CA LYS A 145 2.61 10.54 14.16
C LYS A 145 1.41 10.90 13.26
N PRO A 146 1.22 10.15 12.15
CA PRO A 146 0.21 10.49 11.16
C PRO A 146 -1.18 10.52 11.77
N GLU A 147 -2.01 11.43 11.29
CA GLU A 147 -3.42 11.55 11.69
C GLU A 147 -4.28 10.57 10.91
N ILE A 148 -3.84 10.18 9.70
CA ILE A 148 -4.49 9.20 8.85
C ILE A 148 -3.44 8.14 8.47
N VAL A 149 -3.78 6.87 8.65
CA VAL A 149 -2.93 5.74 8.27
C VAL A 149 -3.70 4.84 7.31
N VAL A 150 -3.26 4.78 6.06
CA VAL A 150 -3.79 3.83 5.07
C VAL A 150 -3.01 2.53 5.19
N LEU A 151 -3.70 1.45 5.55
CA LEU A 151 -3.13 0.11 5.74
C LEU A 151 -3.63 -0.85 4.67
N ASN A 152 -2.71 -1.57 4.05
CA ASN A 152 -3.01 -2.73 3.24
C ASN A 152 -3.31 -3.91 4.16
N THR A 153 -4.61 -4.11 4.48
CA THR A 153 -5.07 -5.00 5.56
C THR A 153 -5.57 -6.34 5.07
N GLY A 154 -5.42 -6.66 3.79
CA GLY A 154 -6.00 -7.87 3.19
C GLY A 154 -5.48 -9.19 3.75
N TYR A 155 -4.45 -9.18 4.60
CA TYR A 155 -3.88 -10.37 5.25
C TYR A 155 -3.51 -11.46 4.24
N ALA A 156 -2.75 -11.10 3.20
CA ALA A 156 -2.16 -12.07 2.30
C ALA A 156 -1.09 -12.89 3.03
N VAL A 157 -1.06 -14.20 2.79
CA VAL A 157 -0.22 -15.14 3.54
C VAL A 157 0.61 -15.99 2.59
N ASN A 158 1.89 -16.14 2.89
CA ASN A 158 2.73 -17.19 2.33
C ASN A 158 2.56 -18.46 3.17
N ASP A 159 2.35 -19.61 2.54
CA ASP A 159 2.02 -20.86 3.23
C ASP A 159 3.13 -21.36 4.18
N LEU A 160 4.39 -20.98 3.94
CA LEU A 160 5.54 -21.40 4.75
C LEU A 160 5.96 -20.35 5.78
N TYR A 161 5.83 -19.06 5.45
CA TYR A 161 6.46 -17.96 6.20
C TYR A 161 5.44 -16.99 6.82
N GLY A 162 4.13 -17.29 6.70
CA GLY A 162 3.08 -16.48 7.31
C GLY A 162 2.76 -15.21 6.53
N PRO A 163 2.19 -14.17 7.19
CA PRO A 163 1.67 -12.99 6.52
C PRO A 163 2.75 -12.20 5.77
N ILE A 164 2.35 -11.68 4.62
CA ILE A 164 3.18 -10.81 3.77
C ILE A 164 2.66 -9.36 3.74
N ILE A 165 1.42 -9.13 4.14
CA ILE A 165 0.86 -7.81 4.45
C ILE A 165 0.11 -7.87 5.78
N MET A 166 -0.26 -6.71 6.30
CA MET A 166 -0.96 -6.59 7.59
C MET A 166 -2.36 -7.19 7.57
N GLY A 167 -2.91 -7.42 8.77
CA GLY A 167 -4.26 -7.90 9.02
C GLY A 167 -4.99 -7.09 10.09
N LYS A 168 -6.12 -7.60 10.56
CA LYS A 168 -7.00 -6.92 11.52
C LYS A 168 -6.32 -6.63 12.87
N GLU A 169 -5.47 -7.52 13.34
CA GLU A 169 -4.73 -7.32 14.60
C GLU A 169 -3.76 -6.13 14.50
N ASP A 170 -3.21 -5.87 13.30
CA ASP A 170 -2.29 -4.77 13.10
C ASP A 170 -3.00 -3.42 13.07
N THR A 171 -4.29 -3.37 12.68
CA THR A 171 -5.12 -2.16 12.81
C THR A 171 -5.26 -1.77 14.29
N LEU A 172 -5.58 -2.75 15.16
CA LEU A 172 -5.67 -2.53 16.60
C LEU A 172 -4.32 -2.12 17.22
N ARG A 173 -3.23 -2.75 16.80
CA ARG A 173 -1.87 -2.40 17.27
C ARG A 173 -1.49 -0.98 16.85
N THR A 174 -1.84 -0.58 15.63
CA THR A 174 -1.60 0.78 15.14
C THR A 174 -2.36 1.81 15.96
N LEU A 175 -3.64 1.58 16.25
CA LEU A 175 -4.45 2.46 17.09
C LEU A 175 -3.96 2.51 18.55
N LYS A 176 -3.42 1.42 19.09
CA LYS A 176 -2.77 1.45 20.41
C LYS A 176 -1.54 2.37 20.45
N MET A 177 -0.83 2.49 19.35
CA MET A 177 0.29 3.43 19.22
C MET A 177 -0.14 4.86 18.92
N LEU A 178 -1.19 5.01 18.13
CA LEU A 178 -1.74 6.30 17.67
C LEU A 178 -3.24 6.37 17.97
N PRO A 179 -3.65 6.60 19.23
CA PRO A 179 -5.07 6.52 19.63
C PRO A 179 -5.97 7.58 18.99
N THR A 180 -5.38 8.65 18.45
CA THR A 180 -6.11 9.75 17.79
C THR A 180 -6.15 9.62 16.26
N ALA A 181 -5.40 8.67 15.69
CA ALA A 181 -5.37 8.47 14.25
C ALA A 181 -6.65 7.81 13.74
N THR A 182 -6.96 8.04 12.48
CA THR A 182 -7.94 7.29 11.71
C THR A 182 -7.20 6.30 10.80
N ILE A 183 -7.63 5.04 10.80
CA ILE A 183 -7.12 4.04 9.86
C ILE A 183 -8.08 3.93 8.67
N VAL A 184 -7.52 3.88 7.48
CA VAL A 184 -8.24 3.51 6.25
C VAL A 184 -7.77 2.13 5.81
N ALA A 185 -8.68 1.16 5.81
CA ALA A 185 -8.38 -0.20 5.37
C ALA A 185 -8.43 -0.28 3.84
N SER A 186 -7.37 -0.78 3.24
CA SER A 186 -7.20 -0.94 1.80
C SER A 186 -6.67 -2.33 1.45
N HIS A 187 -6.52 -2.62 0.15
CA HIS A 187 -5.89 -3.83 -0.38
C HIS A 187 -6.54 -5.12 0.17
N MET A 188 -7.82 -5.28 -0.06
CA MET A 188 -8.62 -6.37 0.51
C MET A 188 -9.24 -7.27 -0.58
N GLU A 189 -10.57 -7.33 -0.66
CA GLU A 189 -11.35 -8.32 -1.39
C GLU A 189 -11.22 -8.27 -2.93
N SER A 190 -10.63 -7.24 -3.49
CA SER A 190 -10.39 -7.13 -4.94
C SER A 190 -9.26 -8.04 -5.44
N ILE A 191 -8.46 -8.58 -4.53
CA ILE A 191 -7.28 -9.39 -4.81
C ILE A 191 -7.50 -10.82 -4.29
N ASN A 192 -7.25 -11.82 -5.14
CA ASN A 192 -7.60 -13.21 -4.86
C ASN A 192 -6.82 -13.88 -3.71
N HIS A 193 -5.67 -13.35 -3.34
CA HIS A 193 -4.84 -13.87 -2.25
C HIS A 193 -5.03 -13.12 -0.93
N CYS A 194 -5.86 -12.08 -0.88
CA CYS A 194 -6.25 -11.42 0.36
C CYS A 194 -7.30 -12.23 1.11
N LEU A 195 -6.99 -12.62 2.34
CA LEU A 195 -7.83 -13.51 3.15
C LEU A 195 -8.88 -12.74 3.95
N LEU A 196 -8.51 -11.57 4.50
CA LEU A 196 -9.38 -10.77 5.35
C LEU A 196 -10.44 -10.05 4.53
N THR A 197 -11.70 -10.24 4.89
CA THR A 197 -12.83 -9.54 4.29
C THR A 197 -13.17 -8.24 5.04
N ARG A 198 -13.84 -7.30 4.34
CA ARG A 198 -14.37 -6.08 4.96
C ARG A 198 -15.37 -6.40 6.08
N ALA A 199 -16.17 -7.47 5.92
CA ALA A 199 -17.13 -7.90 6.93
C ALA A 199 -16.43 -8.35 8.22
N GLU A 200 -15.42 -9.20 8.10
CA GLU A 200 -14.63 -9.67 9.26
C GLU A 200 -13.87 -8.52 9.95
N LEU A 201 -13.36 -7.56 9.19
CA LEU A 201 -12.71 -6.38 9.78
C LEU A 201 -13.71 -5.49 10.51
N ARG A 202 -14.94 -5.31 10.00
CA ARG A 202 -16.01 -4.59 10.69
C ARG A 202 -16.42 -5.28 12.00
N GLU A 203 -16.62 -6.59 11.97
CA GLU A 203 -16.92 -7.38 13.17
C GLU A 203 -15.81 -7.23 14.21
N PHE A 204 -14.56 -7.43 13.82
CA PHE A 204 -13.40 -7.24 14.68
C PHE A 204 -13.31 -5.82 15.26
N SER A 205 -13.60 -4.79 14.48
CA SER A 205 -13.58 -3.40 14.97
C SER A 205 -14.64 -3.13 16.02
N LEU A 206 -15.85 -3.67 15.85
CA LEU A 206 -16.94 -3.61 16.84
C LEU A 206 -16.56 -4.34 18.13
N GLU A 207 -16.04 -5.55 18.02
CA GLU A 207 -15.62 -6.35 19.19
C GLU A 207 -14.56 -5.66 20.04
N HIS A 208 -13.73 -4.81 19.41
CA HIS A 208 -12.63 -4.11 20.08
C HIS A 208 -12.92 -2.64 20.39
N GLY A 209 -14.12 -2.14 20.04
CA GLY A 209 -14.52 -0.75 20.30
C GLY A 209 -13.68 0.27 19.54
N ILE A 210 -13.32 -0.05 18.29
CA ILE A 210 -12.48 0.79 17.43
C ILE A 210 -13.17 1.15 16.10
N GLU A 211 -14.46 0.85 15.95
CA GLU A 211 -15.22 1.06 14.72
C GLU A 211 -15.25 2.53 14.29
N ASP A 212 -15.24 3.46 15.23
CA ASP A 212 -15.19 4.91 14.95
C ASP A 212 -13.81 5.40 14.48
N LYS A 213 -12.80 4.54 14.52
CA LYS A 213 -11.40 4.85 14.16
C LYS A 213 -10.92 4.11 12.92
N ILE A 214 -11.70 3.18 12.39
CA ILE A 214 -11.37 2.42 11.19
C ILE A 214 -12.41 2.66 10.11
N LEU A 215 -11.99 3.25 9.02
CA LEU A 215 -12.79 3.40 7.82
C LEU A 215 -12.50 2.22 6.89
N ILE A 216 -13.57 1.56 6.46
CA ILE A 216 -13.51 0.35 5.62
C ILE A 216 -14.30 0.65 4.34
N PRO A 217 -13.73 1.41 3.39
CA PRO A 217 -14.46 1.87 2.21
C PRO A 217 -14.85 0.72 1.28
N ALA A 218 -15.94 0.91 0.56
CA ALA A 218 -16.28 0.10 -0.59
C ALA A 218 -15.35 0.44 -1.78
N ASP A 219 -15.36 -0.40 -2.82
CA ASP A 219 -14.57 -0.12 -4.03
C ASP A 219 -15.11 1.15 -4.72
N GLY A 220 -14.24 2.13 -4.95
CA GLY A 220 -14.59 3.43 -5.54
C GLY A 220 -15.19 4.45 -4.57
N GLU A 221 -15.34 4.12 -3.31
CA GLU A 221 -15.86 5.07 -2.31
C GLU A 221 -14.82 6.17 -2.03
N THR A 222 -15.28 7.42 -2.08
CA THR A 222 -14.46 8.58 -1.73
C THR A 222 -14.62 8.91 -0.24
N MET A 223 -13.50 9.07 0.45
CA MET A 223 -13.45 9.43 1.87
C MET A 223 -13.01 10.90 2.01
N ALA A 224 -13.65 11.62 2.90
CA ALA A 224 -13.26 12.99 3.30
C ALA A 224 -12.86 13.01 4.78
N PHE A 225 -11.85 13.83 5.13
CA PHE A 225 -11.24 13.89 6.47
C PHE A 225 -11.21 15.30 7.04
#